data_1628cc162393ece097008b173d289267
#
_entry.id   1628cc162393ece097008b173d289267
#
_cell.length_a   1.000
_cell.length_b   1.000
_cell.length_c   1.000
_cell.angle_alpha   90.00
_cell.angle_beta   90.00
_cell.angle_gamma   90.00
#
_symmetry.space_group_name_H-M   'P 1'
#
loop_
_entity.id
_entity.type
_entity.pdbx_description
1 polymer ?
#
loop_
_entity_poly.entity_id
_entity_poly.type
_entity_poly.pdbx_seq_one_letter_code
_entity_poly.pdbx_strand_id
1 'polypeptide(L)'
;KKLALKAGLPVPDLYAVVREEHEIAELHDKLKGRESFVVKPAHGSGGDGILVITGRRGDKYRRASGNLMSRDEFEHHLSNGLSGLFSLGGQPDHLVVEYCVQFDPIFDNVSYKGVPDIRIIVVMGYPVMAMIRLPTRMSDGKANLHQGAIGVGIDIPTGRTKRGVWGTEIIREHP
;
A
#
# COMPACT_ATOMS: atom_id res chain seq x y z
N LYS A 1 -6.51 -11.56 4.55
CA LYS A 1 -7.51 -11.75 3.48
C LYS A 1 -8.52 -12.86 3.77
N LYS A 2 -8.10 -14.10 4.06
CA LYS A 2 -9.03 -15.24 4.28
C LYS A 2 -10.12 -14.94 5.32
N LEU A 3 -9.76 -14.33 6.46
CA LEU A 3 -10.72 -13.94 7.50
C LEU A 3 -11.69 -12.85 7.03
N ALA A 4 -11.18 -11.83 6.33
CA ALA A 4 -12.02 -10.76 5.79
C ALA A 4 -13.03 -11.30 4.77
N LEU A 5 -12.59 -12.16 3.84
CA LEU A 5 -13.48 -12.82 2.89
C LEU A 5 -14.57 -13.67 3.58
N LYS A 6 -14.20 -14.44 4.63
CA LYS A 6 -15.18 -15.21 5.44
C LYS A 6 -16.20 -14.31 6.14
N ALA A 7 -15.80 -13.09 6.48
CA ALA A 7 -16.67 -12.10 7.11
C ALA A 7 -17.45 -11.24 6.10
N GLY A 8 -17.37 -11.55 4.79
CA GLY A 8 -18.05 -10.79 3.73
C GLY A 8 -17.47 -9.37 3.51
N LEU A 9 -16.24 -9.10 4.01
CA LEU A 9 -15.60 -7.81 3.84
C LEU A 9 -14.90 -7.74 2.48
N PRO A 10 -15.04 -6.62 1.75
CA PRO A 10 -14.36 -6.43 0.47
C PRO A 10 -12.84 -6.36 0.68
N VAL A 11 -12.12 -7.09 -0.15
CA VAL A 11 -10.66 -7.07 -0.23
C VAL A 11 -10.23 -7.05 -1.70
N PRO A 12 -9.07 -6.48 -2.04
CA PRO A 12 -8.56 -6.52 -3.40
C PRO A 12 -8.43 -7.95 -3.91
N ASP A 13 -8.73 -8.21 -5.16
CA ASP A 13 -8.58 -9.52 -5.77
C ASP A 13 -7.15 -10.03 -5.64
N LEU A 14 -7.02 -11.28 -5.22
CA LEU A 14 -5.73 -11.95 -5.10
C LEU A 14 -5.38 -12.59 -6.45
N TYR A 15 -4.25 -12.16 -7.05
CA TYR A 15 -3.78 -12.71 -8.31
C TYR A 15 -2.82 -13.89 -8.11
N ALA A 16 -1.91 -13.76 -7.16
CA ALA A 16 -0.95 -14.82 -6.82
C ALA A 16 -0.41 -14.67 -5.40
N VAL A 17 0.12 -15.76 -4.88
CA VAL A 17 1.03 -15.76 -3.73
C VAL A 17 2.29 -16.47 -4.18
N VAL A 18 3.45 -15.84 -4.03
CA VAL A 18 4.77 -16.38 -4.34
C VAL A 18 5.45 -16.74 -3.03
N ARG A 19 5.83 -17.98 -2.84
CA ARG A 19 6.45 -18.50 -1.61
C ARG A 19 7.90 -18.93 -1.82
N GLU A 20 8.20 -19.35 -3.03
CA GLU A 20 9.51 -19.91 -3.37
C GLU A 20 10.03 -19.28 -4.67
N GLU A 21 11.35 -19.27 -4.82
CA GLU A 21 12.05 -18.63 -5.92
C GLU A 21 11.59 -19.14 -7.31
N HIS A 22 11.35 -20.44 -7.42
CA HIS A 22 10.93 -21.03 -8.69
C HIS A 22 9.53 -20.56 -9.15
N GLU A 23 8.66 -20.12 -8.22
CA GLU A 23 7.33 -19.60 -8.54
C GLU A 23 7.37 -18.22 -9.21
N ILE A 24 8.52 -17.52 -9.16
CA ILE A 24 8.69 -16.22 -9.83
C ILE A 24 8.51 -16.36 -11.35
N ALA A 25 9.07 -17.41 -11.93
CA ALA A 25 8.92 -17.66 -13.37
C ALA A 25 7.44 -17.86 -13.76
N GLU A 26 6.67 -18.59 -12.96
CA GLU A 26 5.25 -18.81 -13.19
C GLU A 26 4.40 -17.55 -13.00
N LEU A 27 4.87 -16.61 -12.19
CA LEU A 27 4.13 -15.38 -11.90
C LEU A 27 3.92 -14.55 -13.16
N HIS A 28 4.86 -14.54 -14.09
CA HIS A 28 4.71 -13.80 -15.35
C HIS A 28 3.50 -14.28 -16.16
N ASP A 29 3.26 -15.60 -16.20
CA ASP A 29 2.10 -16.17 -16.88
C ASP A 29 0.79 -15.84 -16.14
N LYS A 30 0.79 -15.89 -14.80
CA LYS A 30 -0.34 -15.51 -13.97
C LYS A 30 -0.70 -14.02 -14.11
N LEU A 31 0.28 -13.17 -14.45
CA LEU A 31 0.12 -11.73 -14.67
C LEU A 31 -0.10 -11.34 -16.14
N LYS A 32 -0.20 -12.32 -17.04
CA LYS A 32 -0.46 -12.06 -18.46
C LYS A 32 -1.82 -11.38 -18.65
N GLY A 33 -1.84 -10.27 -19.39
CA GLY A 33 -3.05 -9.46 -19.59
C GLY A 33 -3.42 -8.55 -18.43
N ARG A 34 -2.63 -8.51 -17.34
CA ARG A 34 -2.84 -7.58 -16.23
C ARG A 34 -1.89 -6.39 -16.39
N GLU A 35 -2.48 -5.23 -16.64
CA GLU A 35 -1.71 -3.98 -16.82
C GLU A 35 -1.22 -3.42 -15.48
N SER A 36 -2.04 -3.52 -14.43
CA SER A 36 -1.73 -2.98 -13.12
C SER A 36 -1.93 -4.01 -12.01
N PHE A 37 -1.04 -3.98 -11.03
CA PHE A 37 -1.09 -4.84 -9.84
C PHE A 37 -0.16 -4.32 -8.75
N VAL A 38 -0.30 -4.86 -7.54
CA VAL A 38 0.57 -4.54 -6.42
C VAL A 38 1.21 -5.82 -5.89
N VAL A 39 2.50 -5.76 -5.64
CA VAL A 39 3.24 -6.80 -4.91
C VAL A 39 3.51 -6.31 -3.50
N LYS A 40 3.28 -7.16 -2.51
CA LYS A 40 3.49 -6.84 -1.08
C LYS A 40 4.16 -7.99 -0.35
N PRO A 41 5.15 -7.75 0.50
CA PRO A 41 5.57 -8.73 1.50
C PRO A 41 4.41 -9.04 2.44
N ALA A 42 4.24 -10.29 2.84
CA ALA A 42 3.14 -10.68 3.73
C ALA A 42 3.37 -10.19 5.17
N HIS A 43 4.63 -10.13 5.61
CA HIS A 43 5.05 -9.71 6.95
C HIS A 43 5.85 -8.39 6.93
N GLY A 44 5.71 -7.60 5.85
CA GLY A 44 6.33 -6.29 5.71
C GLY A 44 5.72 -5.24 6.64
N SER A 45 6.45 -4.17 6.87
CA SER A 45 6.03 -3.03 7.70
C SER A 45 6.33 -1.70 7.03
N GLY A 46 5.60 -0.65 7.39
CA GLY A 46 5.87 0.72 6.95
C GLY A 46 5.70 0.99 5.46
N GLY A 47 5.25 0.01 4.67
CA GLY A 47 5.18 0.09 3.21
C GLY A 47 6.47 -0.32 2.51
N ASP A 48 7.47 -0.81 3.24
CA ASP A 48 8.72 -1.28 2.66
C ASP A 48 8.48 -2.55 1.83
N GLY A 49 9.16 -2.63 0.68
CA GLY A 49 9.00 -3.75 -0.25
C GLY A 49 7.71 -3.75 -1.06
N ILE A 50 6.79 -2.80 -0.83
CA ILE A 50 5.60 -2.66 -1.68
C ILE A 50 6.00 -2.14 -3.05
N LEU A 51 5.63 -2.87 -4.09
CA LEU A 51 5.83 -2.50 -5.48
C LEU A 51 4.48 -2.31 -6.18
N VAL A 52 4.20 -1.07 -6.59
CA VAL A 52 2.99 -0.71 -7.32
C VAL A 52 3.32 -0.60 -8.80
N ILE A 53 2.71 -1.46 -9.61
CA ILE A 53 2.77 -1.43 -11.07
C ILE A 53 1.47 -0.82 -11.59
N THR A 54 1.60 0.25 -12.35
CA THR A 54 0.46 1.02 -12.90
C THR A 54 0.24 0.82 -14.39
N GLY A 55 1.10 0.04 -15.04
CA GLY A 55 1.00 -0.27 -16.46
C GLY A 55 2.21 -1.02 -16.98
N ARG A 56 2.21 -1.22 -18.30
CA ARG A 56 3.32 -1.87 -19.02
C ARG A 56 3.76 -1.01 -20.21
N ARG A 57 5.01 -1.19 -20.64
CA ARG A 57 5.53 -0.67 -21.89
C ARG A 57 6.40 -1.74 -22.54
N GLY A 58 5.82 -2.49 -23.47
CA GLY A 58 6.43 -3.71 -23.97
C GLY A 58 6.57 -4.74 -22.85
N ASP A 59 7.79 -5.23 -22.66
CA ASP A 59 8.15 -6.19 -21.61
C ASP A 59 8.46 -5.55 -20.24
N LYS A 60 8.49 -4.20 -20.17
CA LYS A 60 8.81 -3.45 -18.95
C LYS A 60 7.56 -3.10 -18.14
N TYR A 61 7.73 -3.06 -16.82
CA TYR A 61 6.73 -2.65 -15.86
C TYR A 61 6.85 -1.16 -15.55
N ARG A 62 5.73 -0.43 -15.56
CA ARG A 62 5.69 0.97 -15.16
C ARG A 62 5.36 1.05 -13.67
N ARG A 63 6.25 1.62 -12.88
CA ARG A 63 6.05 1.88 -11.46
C ARG A 63 5.13 3.09 -11.22
N ALA A 64 4.56 3.22 -10.03
CA ALA A 64 3.75 4.39 -9.63
C ALA A 64 4.53 5.71 -9.73
N SER A 65 5.87 5.69 -9.58
CA SER A 65 6.74 6.86 -9.81
C SER A 65 6.82 7.30 -11.28
N GLY A 66 6.30 6.49 -12.22
CA GLY A 66 6.43 6.68 -13.67
C GLY A 66 7.65 5.99 -14.28
N ASN A 67 8.62 5.58 -13.48
CA ASN A 67 9.82 4.90 -13.95
C ASN A 67 9.48 3.51 -14.51
N LEU A 68 10.25 3.10 -15.52
CA LEU A 68 10.18 1.75 -16.08
C LEU A 68 11.15 0.83 -15.35
N MET A 69 10.71 -0.37 -15.07
CA MET A 69 11.46 -1.46 -14.45
C MET A 69 11.54 -2.62 -15.44
N SER A 70 12.72 -3.16 -15.67
CA SER A 70 12.88 -4.34 -16.51
C SER A 70 12.30 -5.60 -15.84
N ARG A 71 12.24 -6.69 -16.59
CA ARG A 71 11.85 -8.00 -16.04
C ARG A 71 12.84 -8.46 -14.97
N ASP A 72 14.13 -8.35 -15.21
CA ASP A 72 15.17 -8.78 -14.28
C ASP A 72 15.14 -7.97 -12.98
N GLU A 73 14.94 -6.65 -13.07
CA GLU A 73 14.76 -5.79 -11.88
C GLU A 73 13.51 -6.17 -11.08
N PHE A 74 12.43 -6.55 -11.76
CA PHE A 74 11.22 -7.02 -11.12
C PHE A 74 11.45 -8.35 -10.40
N GLU A 75 12.04 -9.33 -11.06
CA GLU A 75 12.40 -10.64 -10.48
C GLU A 75 13.33 -10.47 -9.27
N HIS A 76 14.37 -9.61 -9.41
CA HIS A 76 15.28 -9.30 -8.30
C HIS A 76 14.55 -8.68 -7.09
N HIS A 77 13.57 -7.80 -7.33
CA HIS A 77 12.75 -7.25 -6.25
C HIS A 77 11.92 -8.35 -5.54
N LEU A 78 11.39 -9.32 -6.29
CA LEU A 78 10.67 -10.46 -5.72
C LEU A 78 11.59 -11.34 -4.88
N SER A 79 12.78 -11.69 -5.39
CA SER A 79 13.79 -12.48 -4.67
C SER A 79 14.20 -11.81 -3.36
N ASN A 80 14.42 -10.50 -3.37
CA ASN A 80 14.67 -9.71 -2.16
C ASN A 80 13.52 -9.79 -1.15
N GLY A 81 12.27 -9.78 -1.63
CA GLY A 81 11.11 -9.95 -0.79
C GLY A 81 11.03 -11.32 -0.15
N LEU A 82 11.27 -12.38 -0.93
CA LEU A 82 11.28 -13.78 -0.45
C LEU A 82 12.40 -14.02 0.57
N SER A 83 13.58 -13.42 0.38
CA SER A 83 14.71 -13.54 1.30
C SER A 83 14.45 -12.88 2.68
N GLY A 84 13.36 -12.11 2.81
CA GLY A 84 13.02 -11.43 4.05
C GLY A 84 13.60 -10.03 4.20
N LEU A 85 14.18 -9.46 3.14
CA LEU A 85 14.76 -8.10 3.19
C LEU A 85 13.77 -7.03 3.67
N PHE A 86 12.48 -7.22 3.40
CA PHE A 86 11.41 -6.28 3.75
C PHE A 86 10.54 -6.76 4.92
N SER A 87 10.82 -7.93 5.48
CA SER A 87 10.02 -8.48 6.56
C SER A 87 10.49 -8.03 7.93
N LEU A 88 9.56 -7.95 8.88
CA LEU A 88 9.90 -7.68 10.27
C LEU A 88 10.76 -8.81 10.82
N GLY A 89 11.97 -8.44 11.27
CA GLY A 89 12.93 -9.39 11.82
C GLY A 89 13.78 -10.14 10.79
N GLY A 90 13.70 -9.78 9.49
CA GLY A 90 14.58 -10.34 8.45
C GLY A 90 14.36 -11.84 8.17
N GLN A 91 13.20 -12.38 8.55
CA GLN A 91 12.86 -13.78 8.28
C GLN A 91 12.36 -13.94 6.84
N PRO A 92 12.63 -15.09 6.19
CA PRO A 92 12.04 -15.40 4.90
C PRO A 92 10.54 -15.15 4.87
N ASP A 93 10.05 -14.57 3.79
CA ASP A 93 8.67 -14.16 3.66
C ASP A 93 8.04 -14.75 2.38
N HIS A 94 6.80 -14.48 2.16
CA HIS A 94 6.12 -14.71 0.90
C HIS A 94 5.51 -13.42 0.37
N LEU A 95 5.30 -13.37 -0.93
CA LEU A 95 4.78 -12.19 -1.59
C LEU A 95 3.32 -12.38 -1.98
N VAL A 96 2.52 -11.38 -1.73
CA VAL A 96 1.12 -11.32 -2.13
C VAL A 96 1.01 -10.38 -3.33
N VAL A 97 0.48 -10.90 -4.44
CA VAL A 97 0.22 -10.12 -5.66
C VAL A 97 -1.28 -9.94 -5.82
N GLU A 98 -1.73 -8.70 -5.90
CA GLU A 98 -3.15 -8.38 -5.87
C GLU A 98 -3.52 -7.21 -6.78
N TYR A 99 -4.82 -7.05 -6.99
CA TYR A 99 -5.39 -5.95 -7.74
C TYR A 99 -4.89 -4.61 -7.21
N CYS A 100 -4.47 -3.74 -8.14
CA CYS A 100 -4.11 -2.35 -7.83
C CYS A 100 -5.41 -1.54 -7.70
N VAL A 101 -5.80 -1.28 -6.45
CA VAL A 101 -7.03 -0.53 -6.15
C VAL A 101 -6.95 0.85 -6.80
N GLN A 102 -7.97 1.20 -7.58
CA GLN A 102 -8.14 2.54 -8.10
C GLN A 102 -8.82 3.41 -7.04
N PHE A 103 -8.34 4.62 -6.89
CA PHE A 103 -8.80 5.52 -5.84
C PHE A 103 -9.88 6.46 -6.38
N ASP A 104 -10.77 6.87 -5.47
CA ASP A 104 -11.75 7.88 -5.78
C ASP A 104 -11.05 9.24 -5.92
N PRO A 105 -11.28 9.98 -7.02
CA PRO A 105 -10.68 11.30 -7.27
C PRO A 105 -10.99 12.35 -6.21
N ILE A 106 -11.97 12.11 -5.34
CA ILE A 106 -12.32 13.04 -4.24
C ILE A 106 -11.13 13.44 -3.37
N PHE A 107 -10.10 12.58 -3.32
CA PHE A 107 -8.90 12.84 -2.52
C PHE A 107 -7.77 13.54 -3.28
N ASP A 108 -7.90 13.78 -4.58
CA ASP A 108 -6.81 14.34 -5.42
C ASP A 108 -6.36 15.73 -4.95
N ASN A 109 -7.28 16.51 -4.39
CA ASN A 109 -6.98 17.85 -3.90
C ASN A 109 -6.33 17.90 -2.50
N VAL A 110 -6.32 16.78 -1.76
CA VAL A 110 -5.81 16.70 -0.38
C VAL A 110 -4.74 15.62 -0.20
N SER A 111 -4.37 14.93 -1.25
CA SER A 111 -3.40 13.84 -1.22
C SER A 111 -2.36 13.98 -2.33
N TYR A 112 -1.09 13.95 -1.96
CA TYR A 112 -0.01 14.02 -2.94
C TYR A 112 0.36 12.64 -3.46
N LYS A 113 0.08 12.35 -4.74
CA LYS A 113 0.49 11.13 -5.47
C LYS A 113 0.17 9.78 -4.82
N GLY A 114 -0.49 9.77 -3.70
CA GLY A 114 -0.79 8.55 -2.95
C GLY A 114 -2.21 8.54 -2.46
N VAL A 115 -2.52 7.54 -1.68
CA VAL A 115 -3.86 7.31 -1.17
C VAL A 115 -3.93 7.65 0.28
N PRO A 116 -4.93 8.42 0.69
CA PRO A 116 -5.27 8.56 2.10
C PRO A 116 -5.55 7.20 2.73
N ASP A 117 -5.20 7.07 3.96
CA ASP A 117 -5.44 5.89 4.78
C ASP A 117 -6.39 6.30 5.92
N ILE A 118 -7.54 5.69 5.99
CA ILE A 118 -8.48 5.88 7.10
C ILE A 118 -8.21 4.78 8.12
N ARG A 119 -7.78 5.18 9.31
CA ARG A 119 -7.49 4.26 10.41
C ARG A 119 -8.51 4.43 11.52
N ILE A 120 -9.14 3.33 11.89
CA ILE A 120 -10.07 3.27 13.02
C ILE A 120 -9.52 2.29 14.06
N ILE A 121 -9.40 2.73 15.30
CA ILE A 121 -9.05 1.87 16.43
C ILE A 121 -10.35 1.37 17.05
N VAL A 122 -10.46 0.04 17.10
CA VAL A 122 -11.64 -0.64 17.66
C VAL A 122 -11.21 -1.42 18.89
N VAL A 123 -11.90 -1.17 20.01
CA VAL A 123 -11.68 -1.86 21.29
C VAL A 123 -12.97 -2.58 21.66
N MET A 124 -12.89 -3.89 21.88
CA MET A 124 -14.05 -4.73 22.25
C MET A 124 -15.26 -4.56 21.31
N GLY A 125 -15.01 -4.34 20.01
CA GLY A 125 -16.06 -4.15 19.00
C GLY A 125 -16.54 -2.69 18.85
N TYR A 126 -16.06 -1.75 19.65
CA TYR A 126 -16.46 -0.35 19.60
C TYR A 126 -15.36 0.52 18.98
N PRO A 127 -15.67 1.37 17.96
CA PRO A 127 -14.72 2.33 17.43
C PRO A 127 -14.48 3.44 18.47
N VAL A 128 -13.23 3.57 18.92
CA VAL A 128 -12.85 4.54 19.98
C VAL A 128 -12.10 5.74 19.43
N MET A 129 -11.38 5.58 18.34
CA MET A 129 -10.60 6.65 17.68
C MET A 129 -10.61 6.44 16.17
N ALA A 130 -10.64 7.55 15.44
CA ALA A 130 -10.47 7.54 13.98
C ALA A 130 -9.55 8.67 13.53
N MET A 131 -8.77 8.41 12.50
CA MET A 131 -7.93 9.40 11.81
C MET A 131 -7.88 9.11 10.33
N ILE A 132 -7.64 10.15 9.54
CA ILE A 132 -7.19 10.04 8.16
C ILE A 132 -5.72 10.43 8.10
N ARG A 133 -4.92 9.68 7.34
CA ARG A 133 -3.53 10.00 7.06
C ARG A 133 -3.40 10.40 5.60
N LEU A 134 -2.88 11.59 5.37
CA LEU A 134 -2.79 12.21 4.05
C LEU A 134 -1.34 12.19 3.57
N PRO A 135 -1.06 11.56 2.43
CA PRO A 135 0.24 11.63 1.77
C PRO A 135 0.62 13.07 1.45
N THR A 136 1.91 13.38 1.61
CA THR A 136 2.52 14.67 1.27
C THR A 136 3.69 14.48 0.32
N ARG A 137 4.27 15.58 -0.17
CA ARG A 137 5.55 15.54 -0.90
C ARG A 137 6.67 14.95 -0.06
N MET A 138 6.70 15.26 1.26
CA MET A 138 7.73 14.76 2.18
C MET A 138 7.63 13.25 2.36
N SER A 139 6.43 12.71 2.41
CA SER A 139 6.19 11.27 2.52
C SER A 139 6.25 10.52 1.17
N ASP A 140 6.54 11.22 0.06
CA ASP A 140 6.58 10.67 -1.30
C ASP A 140 5.34 9.80 -1.63
N GLY A 141 4.17 10.33 -1.33
CA GLY A 141 2.90 9.65 -1.60
C GLY A 141 2.55 8.52 -0.63
N LYS A 142 3.28 8.35 0.46
CA LYS A 142 2.97 7.35 1.50
C LYS A 142 2.15 7.97 2.63
N ALA A 143 1.09 7.30 3.06
CA ALA A 143 0.28 7.70 4.20
C ALA A 143 0.93 7.30 5.54
N ASN A 144 2.24 7.56 5.70
CA ASN A 144 3.01 7.20 6.87
C ASN A 144 3.47 8.47 7.63
N LEU A 145 2.97 8.65 8.86
CA LEU A 145 3.27 9.83 9.66
C LEU A 145 4.77 9.98 9.95
N HIS A 146 5.49 8.88 10.20
CA HIS A 146 6.94 8.90 10.43
C HIS A 146 7.75 9.28 9.18
N GLN A 147 7.14 9.22 8.01
CA GLN A 147 7.75 9.61 6.74
C GLN A 147 7.27 10.99 6.26
N GLY A 148 6.53 11.73 7.10
CA GLY A 148 6.09 13.08 6.81
C GLY A 148 4.67 13.22 6.26
N ALA A 149 3.83 12.18 6.36
CA ALA A 149 2.40 12.31 6.09
C ALA A 149 1.70 13.14 7.19
N ILE A 150 0.56 13.73 6.87
CA ILE A 150 -0.29 14.45 7.80
C ILE A 150 -1.29 13.48 8.43
N GLY A 151 -1.45 13.53 9.75
CA GLY A 151 -2.50 12.82 10.46
C GLY A 151 -3.60 13.79 10.91
N VAL A 152 -4.85 13.51 10.55
CA VAL A 152 -5.99 14.34 10.93
C VAL A 152 -6.99 13.49 11.70
N GLY A 153 -7.34 13.89 12.92
CA GLY A 153 -8.38 13.24 13.72
C GLY A 153 -9.74 13.34 13.06
N ILE A 154 -10.55 12.31 13.20
CA ILE A 154 -11.95 12.27 12.74
C ILE A 154 -12.85 12.12 13.94
N ASP A 155 -13.89 12.94 14.00
CA ASP A 155 -14.99 12.79 14.95
C ASP A 155 -15.89 11.65 14.45
N ILE A 156 -15.90 10.54 15.18
CA ILE A 156 -16.58 9.31 14.71
C ILE A 156 -18.07 9.52 14.45
N PRO A 157 -18.84 10.17 15.35
CA PRO A 157 -20.27 10.36 15.15
C PRO A 157 -20.64 11.22 13.95
N THR A 158 -19.83 12.23 13.64
CA THR A 158 -20.15 13.22 12.60
C THR A 158 -19.35 13.05 11.32
N GLY A 159 -18.26 12.27 11.33
CA GLY A 159 -17.31 12.14 10.24
C GLY A 159 -16.46 13.40 9.97
N ARG A 160 -16.60 14.44 10.78
CA ARG A 160 -15.86 15.70 10.58
C ARG A 160 -14.42 15.59 11.01
N THR A 161 -13.55 16.22 10.24
CA THR A 161 -12.12 16.34 10.58
C THR A 161 -11.92 17.30 11.75
N LYS A 162 -10.92 16.98 12.58
CA LYS A 162 -10.44 17.80 13.70
C LYS A 162 -9.10 18.44 13.32
N ARG A 163 -8.31 18.81 14.32
CA ARG A 163 -6.93 19.30 14.10
C ARG A 163 -6.07 18.20 13.52
N GLY A 164 -5.14 18.58 12.65
CA GLY A 164 -4.14 17.70 12.09
C GLY A 164 -2.79 17.84 12.80
N VAL A 165 -1.91 16.88 12.56
CA VAL A 165 -0.52 16.89 13.00
C VAL A 165 0.35 16.63 11.78
N TRP A 166 1.40 17.44 11.60
CA TRP A 166 2.41 17.26 10.58
C TRP A 166 3.81 17.29 11.25
N GLY A 167 4.45 16.14 11.28
CA GLY A 167 5.64 15.98 12.12
C GLY A 167 5.30 16.18 13.60
N THR A 168 5.81 17.25 14.21
CA THR A 168 5.53 17.63 15.60
C THR A 168 4.57 18.81 15.74
N GLU A 169 4.13 19.39 14.62
CA GLU A 169 3.31 20.60 14.62
C GLU A 169 1.81 20.28 14.51
N ILE A 170 1.00 21.04 15.26
CA ILE A 170 -0.45 20.98 15.14
C ILE A 170 -0.87 21.94 14.03
N ILE A 171 -1.56 21.44 13.02
CA ILE A 171 -2.08 22.22 11.91
C ILE A 171 -3.61 22.29 11.95
N ARG A 172 -4.18 23.40 11.47
CA ARG A 172 -5.63 23.63 11.39
C ARG A 172 -6.16 23.56 9.96
N GLU A 173 -5.28 23.76 8.99
CA GLU A 173 -5.57 23.78 7.56
C GLU A 173 -4.57 22.88 6.85
N HIS A 174 -4.96 22.34 5.70
CA HIS A 174 -4.06 21.55 4.84
C HIS A 174 -3.03 22.48 4.22
N PRO A 175 -1.71 22.18 4.30
CA PRO A 175 -0.65 23.01 3.73
C PRO A 175 -0.63 22.99 2.20
#